data_d88c85fb648728f1a3816a01041eee67
#
_entry.id   d88c85fb648728f1a3816a01041eee67
#
_cell.length_a   1.000
_cell.length_b   1.000
_cell.length_c   1.000
_cell.angle_alpha   90.00
_cell.angle_beta   90.00
_cell.angle_gamma   90.00
#
_symmetry.space_group_name_H-M   'P 1'
#
loop_
_entity.id
_entity.type
_entity.pdbx_description
1 polymer ?
#
loop_
_entity_poly.entity_id
_entity_poly.type
_entity_poly.pdbx_seq_one_letter_code
_entity_poly.pdbx_strand_id
1 'polypeptide(L)'
;MHSIIRFALAAALAAAAARAETRSYDLVIGETGVTIDGEVRTRPSINGTIPGPLLTFTEGDEAVIRVTNTLDEPTSLHWHGLKLPGLMDGVTGFNGYPGIKPGETFTYRFTIRQSGTYWYHSHTGMQEQDGVYAPLLIHPRGGEVVKTERDYVVMLSDLHPERGERILRNLKVDPGYYNYGKRTVIDFFDDARRDGLGAALRDRLAWGEMRMDPTDLADVTGYTYLVNGQAADAPAYFLFAKGEKVRLRLINANAMSFMDVRIPGLKMIVVAADGSDVQPAPVDEIRMGIGETYDVVVVPPEDKAYAIVAEAIDRSGHAMAVLAPRAGMSADPGDMHERTQLTMADMGAMAGRDHGDMDHGDMAGMDHGGMDHGDMAGMDHAAMGQ
;
A
#
# COMPACT_ATOMS: atom_id res chain seq x y z
N MET A 1 -31.57 -71.24 -8.57
CA MET A 1 -30.25 -70.66 -8.93
C MET A 1 -30.51 -69.43 -9.75
N HIS A 2 -30.52 -68.28 -9.10
CA HIS A 2 -30.63 -67.00 -9.79
C HIS A 2 -29.46 -66.11 -9.34
N SER A 3 -28.48 -65.94 -10.24
CA SER A 3 -27.33 -65.08 -10.04
C SER A 3 -27.76 -63.60 -10.21
N ILE A 4 -27.62 -62.85 -9.12
CA ILE A 4 -27.80 -61.37 -9.17
C ILE A 4 -26.44 -60.78 -9.45
N ILE A 5 -26.23 -60.29 -10.64
CA ILE A 5 -25.05 -59.49 -11.03
C ILE A 5 -25.30 -58.07 -10.52
N ARG A 6 -24.52 -57.70 -9.49
CA ARG A 6 -24.46 -56.27 -9.02
C ARG A 6 -23.48 -55.49 -9.89
N PHE A 7 -23.98 -54.64 -10.77
CA PHE A 7 -23.19 -53.61 -11.40
C PHE A 7 -22.87 -52.51 -10.38
N ALA A 8 -21.65 -52.47 -9.93
CA ALA A 8 -21.14 -51.32 -9.19
C ALA A 8 -20.77 -50.22 -10.21
N LEU A 9 -21.63 -49.21 -10.32
CA LEU A 9 -21.34 -47.98 -11.08
C LEU A 9 -20.38 -47.13 -10.24
N ALA A 10 -19.09 -47.23 -10.50
CA ALA A 10 -18.08 -46.30 -9.94
C ALA A 10 -18.20 -44.98 -10.69
N ALA A 11 -18.93 -44.03 -10.12
CA ALA A 11 -18.91 -42.66 -10.58
C ALA A 11 -17.53 -42.05 -10.17
N ALA A 12 -16.59 -42.06 -11.08
CA ALA A 12 -15.38 -41.26 -10.97
C ALA A 12 -15.77 -39.79 -11.13
N LEU A 13 -15.92 -39.07 -10.02
CA LEU A 13 -15.87 -37.62 -10.04
C LEU A 13 -14.42 -37.27 -10.42
N ALA A 14 -14.19 -37.03 -11.70
CA ALA A 14 -13.00 -36.32 -12.15
C ALA A 14 -13.15 -34.88 -11.65
N ALA A 15 -12.53 -34.58 -10.50
CA ALA A 15 -12.21 -33.22 -10.16
C ALA A 15 -11.31 -32.73 -11.29
N ALA A 16 -11.83 -31.92 -12.18
CA ALA A 16 -11.03 -31.22 -13.17
C ALA A 16 -10.09 -30.30 -12.39
N ALA A 17 -8.87 -30.77 -12.12
CA ALA A 17 -7.83 -29.91 -11.63
C ALA A 17 -7.69 -28.79 -12.65
N ALA A 18 -8.02 -27.57 -12.24
CA ALA A 18 -7.88 -26.40 -13.08
C ALA A 18 -6.45 -26.40 -13.64
N ARG A 19 -6.32 -26.55 -14.97
CA ARG A 19 -5.01 -26.52 -15.62
C ARG A 19 -4.45 -25.12 -15.49
N ALA A 20 -3.13 -25.02 -15.33
CA ALA A 20 -2.42 -23.77 -15.49
C ALA A 20 -2.73 -23.18 -16.87
N GLU A 21 -3.18 -21.95 -16.91
CA GLU A 21 -3.50 -21.21 -18.12
C GLU A 21 -2.47 -20.13 -18.37
N THR A 22 -2.24 -19.80 -19.64
CA THR A 22 -1.49 -18.58 -19.99
C THR A 22 -2.48 -17.42 -20.03
N ARG A 23 -2.31 -16.45 -19.14
CA ARG A 23 -3.11 -15.21 -19.12
C ARG A 23 -2.28 -14.06 -19.64
N SER A 24 -2.81 -13.39 -20.66
CA SER A 24 -2.11 -12.30 -21.34
C SER A 24 -2.84 -10.97 -21.12
N TYR A 25 -2.06 -9.92 -20.86
CA TYR A 25 -2.53 -8.54 -20.73
C TYR A 25 -1.65 -7.61 -21.58
N ASP A 26 -2.29 -6.59 -22.14
CA ASP A 26 -1.64 -5.47 -22.81
C ASP A 26 -1.87 -4.21 -22.00
N LEU A 27 -0.79 -3.61 -21.51
CA LEU A 27 -0.82 -2.39 -20.72
C LEU A 27 -0.07 -1.29 -21.50
N VAL A 28 -0.66 -0.10 -21.50
CA VAL A 28 -0.05 1.10 -22.04
C VAL A 28 0.15 2.10 -20.91
N ILE A 29 1.40 2.47 -20.64
CA ILE A 29 1.71 3.57 -19.74
C ILE A 29 1.78 4.83 -20.58
N GLY A 30 0.90 5.78 -20.28
CA GLY A 30 0.76 7.02 -21.03
C GLY A 30 0.09 8.08 -20.16
N GLU A 31 -0.16 9.26 -20.72
CA GLU A 31 -0.79 10.35 -19.97
C GLU A 31 -2.32 10.33 -20.07
N THR A 32 -2.98 10.78 -19.00
CA THR A 32 -4.44 10.99 -18.94
C THR A 32 -4.76 12.27 -18.14
N GLY A 33 -5.94 12.84 -18.40
CA GLY A 33 -6.49 13.91 -17.57
C GLY A 33 -7.22 13.33 -16.35
N VAL A 34 -6.88 13.81 -15.16
CA VAL A 34 -7.54 13.46 -13.90
C VAL A 34 -7.93 14.72 -13.14
N THR A 35 -9.11 14.71 -12.50
CA THR A 35 -9.55 15.84 -11.67
C THR A 35 -8.94 15.72 -10.28
N ILE A 36 -8.18 16.73 -9.86
CA ILE A 36 -7.56 16.86 -8.53
C ILE A 36 -7.91 18.26 -8.04
N ASP A 37 -8.52 18.37 -6.87
CA ASP A 37 -9.00 19.65 -6.29
C ASP A 37 -9.88 20.46 -7.26
N GLY A 38 -10.74 19.79 -8.02
CA GLY A 38 -11.63 20.41 -8.97
C GLY A 38 -10.97 20.87 -10.29
N GLU A 39 -9.65 20.69 -10.44
CA GLU A 39 -8.92 21.03 -11.67
C GLU A 39 -8.48 19.76 -12.43
N VAL A 40 -8.60 19.81 -13.76
CA VAL A 40 -8.08 18.73 -14.62
C VAL A 40 -6.57 18.89 -14.77
N ARG A 41 -5.84 17.85 -14.34
CA ARG A 41 -4.38 17.78 -14.42
C ARG A 41 -3.94 16.58 -15.24
N THR A 42 -2.91 16.73 -16.03
CA THR A 42 -2.31 15.61 -16.77
C THR A 42 -1.42 14.77 -15.84
N ARG A 43 -1.64 13.45 -15.82
CA ARG A 43 -0.90 12.50 -15.00
C ARG A 43 -0.55 11.25 -15.82
N PRO A 44 0.59 10.60 -15.55
CA PRO A 44 0.85 9.28 -16.08
C PRO A 44 -0.16 8.28 -15.52
N SER A 45 -0.51 7.30 -16.31
CA SER A 45 -1.58 6.35 -16.02
C SER A 45 -1.33 5.01 -16.70
N ILE A 46 -2.10 3.99 -16.34
CA ILE A 46 -2.09 2.70 -17.01
C ILE A 46 -3.41 2.55 -17.78
N ASN A 47 -3.34 2.37 -19.10
CA ASN A 47 -4.50 2.26 -19.99
C ASN A 47 -5.47 3.46 -19.87
N GLY A 48 -4.94 4.67 -19.58
CA GLY A 48 -5.71 5.91 -19.51
C GLY A 48 -6.56 6.07 -18.24
N THR A 49 -6.37 5.23 -17.21
CA THR A 49 -7.12 5.30 -15.93
C THR A 49 -6.17 5.33 -14.73
N ILE A 50 -6.63 5.93 -13.63
CA ILE A 50 -5.99 5.94 -12.31
C ILE A 50 -7.05 5.56 -11.26
N PRO A 51 -6.87 4.42 -10.56
CA PRO A 51 -5.88 3.38 -10.80
C PRO A 51 -6.03 2.71 -12.17
N GLY A 52 -4.97 2.05 -12.62
CA GLY A 52 -4.99 1.21 -13.83
C GLY A 52 -5.89 -0.02 -13.66
N PRO A 53 -5.97 -0.90 -14.68
CA PRO A 53 -6.88 -2.05 -14.67
C PRO A 53 -6.48 -3.10 -13.62
N LEU A 54 -7.50 -3.73 -13.01
CA LEU A 54 -7.30 -4.92 -12.18
C LEU A 54 -6.79 -6.08 -13.05
N LEU A 55 -5.62 -6.63 -12.70
CA LEU A 55 -5.15 -7.88 -13.26
C LEU A 55 -5.59 -9.04 -12.37
N THR A 56 -6.07 -10.13 -13.01
CA THR A 56 -6.57 -11.30 -12.28
C THR A 56 -5.91 -12.57 -12.80
N PHE A 57 -5.35 -13.35 -11.89
CA PHE A 57 -4.73 -14.65 -12.19
C PHE A 57 -5.26 -15.72 -11.25
N THR A 58 -4.92 -16.97 -11.57
CA THR A 58 -5.04 -18.11 -10.65
C THR A 58 -3.64 -18.62 -10.33
N GLU A 59 -3.39 -19.03 -9.11
CA GLU A 59 -2.13 -19.65 -8.72
C GLU A 59 -1.75 -20.77 -9.70
N GLY A 60 -0.51 -20.74 -10.20
CA GLY A 60 0.02 -21.66 -11.19
C GLY A 60 -0.19 -21.21 -12.65
N ASP A 61 -0.90 -20.12 -12.92
CA ASP A 61 -1.00 -19.57 -14.27
C ASP A 61 0.36 -19.04 -14.76
N GLU A 62 0.55 -18.98 -16.07
CA GLU A 62 1.63 -18.24 -16.69
C GLU A 62 1.14 -16.83 -17.05
N ALA A 63 1.71 -15.84 -16.41
CA ALA A 63 1.47 -14.44 -16.73
C ALA A 63 2.32 -14.01 -17.94
N VAL A 64 1.68 -13.36 -18.92
CA VAL A 64 2.34 -12.73 -20.07
C VAL A 64 1.80 -11.31 -20.18
N ILE A 65 2.57 -10.34 -19.71
CA ILE A 65 2.11 -8.94 -19.63
C ILE A 65 3.02 -8.09 -20.52
N ARG A 66 2.45 -7.55 -21.59
CA ARG A 66 3.14 -6.62 -22.48
C ARG A 66 2.86 -5.20 -22.02
N VAL A 67 3.92 -4.47 -21.69
CA VAL A 67 3.84 -3.08 -21.22
C VAL A 67 4.50 -2.18 -22.27
N THR A 68 3.71 -1.31 -22.87
CA THR A 68 4.18 -0.31 -23.84
C THR A 68 4.28 1.05 -23.15
N ASN A 69 5.44 1.68 -23.27
CA ASN A 69 5.68 3.02 -22.78
C ASN A 69 5.40 4.06 -23.88
N THR A 70 4.40 4.90 -23.69
CA THR A 70 4.09 6.03 -24.57
C THR A 70 4.41 7.40 -23.94
N LEU A 71 5.04 7.40 -22.75
CA LEU A 71 5.59 8.61 -22.13
C LEU A 71 6.86 9.03 -22.89
N ASP A 72 7.30 10.25 -22.70
CA ASP A 72 8.57 10.79 -23.19
C ASP A 72 9.77 10.50 -22.27
N GLU A 73 9.53 9.82 -21.15
CA GLU A 73 10.51 9.39 -20.15
C GLU A 73 10.48 7.86 -19.95
N PRO A 74 11.55 7.24 -19.42
CA PRO A 74 11.53 5.82 -19.07
C PRO A 74 10.46 5.50 -18.02
N THR A 75 9.98 4.25 -18.05
CA THR A 75 9.03 3.72 -17.06
C THR A 75 9.36 2.28 -16.67
N SER A 76 8.62 1.73 -15.73
CA SER A 76 8.70 0.33 -15.32
C SER A 76 7.38 -0.10 -14.67
N LEU A 77 7.17 -1.41 -14.48
CA LEU A 77 6.15 -1.93 -13.57
C LEU A 77 6.75 -2.97 -12.67
N HIS A 78 6.61 -2.74 -11.37
CA HIS A 78 6.94 -3.66 -10.29
C HIS A 78 5.67 -4.36 -9.80
N TRP A 79 5.80 -5.63 -9.47
CA TRP A 79 4.72 -6.49 -8.99
C TRP A 79 4.85 -6.64 -7.49
N HIS A 80 4.25 -5.71 -6.76
CA HIS A 80 4.44 -5.58 -5.32
C HIS A 80 4.02 -6.84 -4.56
N GLY A 81 4.95 -7.39 -3.75
CA GLY A 81 4.72 -8.57 -2.93
C GLY A 81 4.84 -9.91 -3.66
N LEU A 82 5.11 -9.94 -4.97
CA LEU A 82 5.27 -11.19 -5.73
C LEU A 82 6.69 -11.74 -5.66
N LYS A 83 6.80 -13.07 -5.57
CA LYS A 83 8.07 -13.81 -5.68
C LYS A 83 8.34 -14.15 -7.13
N LEU A 84 9.25 -13.42 -7.76
CA LEU A 84 9.51 -13.45 -9.19
C LEU A 84 10.98 -13.72 -9.52
N PRO A 85 11.29 -14.19 -10.77
CA PRO A 85 12.64 -14.10 -11.30
C PRO A 85 13.08 -12.63 -11.35
N GLY A 86 14.29 -12.31 -10.88
CA GLY A 86 14.74 -10.94 -10.68
C GLY A 86 14.58 -10.01 -11.88
N LEU A 87 14.81 -10.49 -13.11
CA LEU A 87 14.59 -9.69 -14.33
C LEU A 87 13.10 -9.32 -14.54
N MET A 88 12.18 -10.09 -13.98
CA MET A 88 10.73 -9.86 -14.09
C MET A 88 10.16 -9.03 -12.92
N ASP A 89 11.00 -8.67 -11.94
CA ASP A 89 10.59 -7.89 -10.76
C ASP A 89 10.23 -6.44 -11.10
N GLY A 90 10.79 -5.91 -12.19
CA GLY A 90 10.43 -4.61 -12.73
C GLY A 90 11.05 -3.41 -12.01
N VAL A 91 12.02 -3.61 -11.12
CA VAL A 91 12.75 -2.54 -10.45
C VAL A 91 13.94 -2.13 -11.31
N THR A 92 13.90 -0.92 -11.87
CA THR A 92 14.93 -0.39 -12.78
C THR A 92 16.29 -0.34 -12.08
N GLY A 93 17.31 -0.90 -12.75
CA GLY A 93 18.69 -0.97 -12.24
C GLY A 93 18.94 -2.14 -11.29
N PHE A 94 17.91 -2.92 -10.92
CA PHE A 94 18.05 -4.15 -10.14
C PHE A 94 17.96 -5.39 -11.02
N ASN A 95 18.72 -6.44 -10.68
CA ASN A 95 18.68 -7.76 -11.33
C ASN A 95 18.79 -7.73 -12.85
N GLY A 96 19.44 -6.70 -13.42
CA GLY A 96 19.62 -6.53 -14.86
C GLY A 96 18.38 -6.02 -15.61
N TYR A 97 17.31 -5.61 -14.91
CA TYR A 97 16.15 -5.03 -15.56
C TYR A 97 16.44 -3.60 -16.05
N PRO A 98 16.29 -3.31 -17.37
CA PRO A 98 16.74 -2.05 -17.96
C PRO A 98 15.72 -0.90 -17.83
N GLY A 99 14.49 -1.17 -17.38
CA GLY A 99 13.35 -0.29 -17.57
C GLY A 99 12.79 -0.37 -19.00
N ILE A 100 11.76 0.43 -19.28
CA ILE A 100 11.07 0.52 -20.57
C ILE A 100 11.26 1.94 -21.10
N LYS A 101 12.05 2.12 -22.17
CA LYS A 101 12.29 3.43 -22.75
C LYS A 101 11.07 3.96 -23.51
N PRO A 102 11.02 5.28 -23.79
CA PRO A 102 9.98 5.86 -24.65
C PRO A 102 9.80 5.10 -25.95
N GLY A 103 8.55 4.72 -26.28
CA GLY A 103 8.19 3.98 -27.48
C GLY A 103 8.51 2.47 -27.45
N GLU A 104 9.15 1.96 -26.41
CA GLU A 104 9.47 0.53 -26.28
C GLU A 104 8.32 -0.25 -25.62
N THR A 105 8.32 -1.56 -25.89
CA THR A 105 7.46 -2.54 -25.21
C THR A 105 8.32 -3.59 -24.52
N PHE A 106 8.09 -3.82 -23.23
CA PHE A 106 8.69 -4.92 -22.48
C PHE A 106 7.64 -6.00 -22.18
N THR A 107 8.03 -7.28 -22.28
CA THR A 107 7.14 -8.39 -21.98
C THR A 107 7.60 -9.08 -20.70
N TYR A 108 6.82 -8.93 -19.64
CA TYR A 108 6.97 -9.70 -18.42
C TYR A 108 6.37 -11.10 -18.65
N ARG A 109 7.15 -12.13 -18.30
CA ARG A 109 6.70 -13.53 -18.41
C ARG A 109 7.16 -14.30 -17.18
N PHE A 110 6.22 -14.78 -16.39
CA PHE A 110 6.52 -15.54 -15.18
C PHE A 110 5.35 -16.43 -14.77
N THR A 111 5.67 -17.50 -14.02
CA THR A 111 4.64 -18.36 -13.41
C THR A 111 4.18 -17.76 -12.10
N ILE A 112 2.87 -17.69 -11.89
CA ILE A 112 2.23 -17.28 -10.64
C ILE A 112 2.41 -18.38 -9.60
N ARG A 113 3.14 -18.11 -8.50
CA ARG A 113 3.52 -19.11 -7.48
C ARG A 113 2.87 -18.91 -6.13
N GLN A 114 1.98 -17.95 -6.03
CA GLN A 114 1.31 -17.56 -4.79
C GLN A 114 -0.10 -17.07 -5.12
N SER A 115 -0.96 -16.95 -4.11
CA SER A 115 -2.29 -16.38 -4.22
C SER A 115 -2.47 -15.28 -3.21
N GLY A 116 -3.49 -14.43 -3.38
CA GLY A 116 -3.83 -13.34 -2.48
C GLY A 116 -4.10 -12.02 -3.19
N THR A 117 -4.20 -10.98 -2.38
CA THR A 117 -4.41 -9.61 -2.82
C THR A 117 -3.08 -8.90 -2.89
N TYR A 118 -2.79 -8.31 -4.05
CA TYR A 118 -1.55 -7.60 -4.37
C TYR A 118 -1.86 -6.36 -5.19
N TRP A 119 -0.82 -5.65 -5.63
CA TRP A 119 -0.92 -4.52 -6.53
C TRP A 119 0.35 -4.40 -7.37
N TYR A 120 0.34 -3.52 -8.36
CA TYR A 120 1.49 -3.26 -9.19
C TYR A 120 1.60 -1.76 -9.46
N HIS A 121 2.83 -1.27 -9.62
CA HIS A 121 3.10 0.16 -9.75
C HIS A 121 4.42 0.43 -10.47
N SER A 122 4.64 1.67 -10.89
CA SER A 122 5.94 2.07 -11.41
C SER A 122 6.98 2.11 -10.29
N HIS A 123 8.18 1.67 -10.61
CA HIS A 123 9.36 1.82 -9.75
C HIS A 123 10.40 2.72 -10.41
N THR A 124 9.94 3.70 -11.23
CA THR A 124 10.77 4.68 -11.94
C THR A 124 10.37 6.09 -11.54
N GLY A 125 11.33 6.86 -11.03
CA GLY A 125 11.10 8.23 -10.59
C GLY A 125 9.99 8.33 -9.55
N MET A 126 9.07 9.29 -9.75
CA MET A 126 7.91 9.53 -8.90
C MET A 126 6.58 9.12 -9.57
N GLN A 127 6.64 8.23 -10.57
CA GLN A 127 5.46 7.88 -11.39
C GLN A 127 4.38 7.15 -10.57
N GLU A 128 4.76 6.40 -9.53
CA GLU A 128 3.82 5.80 -8.57
C GLU A 128 3.00 6.91 -7.88
N GLN A 129 3.66 7.91 -7.30
CA GLN A 129 3.03 9.08 -6.70
C GLN A 129 2.09 9.81 -7.68
N ASP A 130 2.43 9.81 -8.96
CA ASP A 130 1.72 10.55 -9.99
C ASP A 130 0.56 9.78 -10.63
N GLY A 131 0.40 8.45 -10.37
CA GLY A 131 -0.77 7.70 -10.82
C GLY A 131 -0.50 6.36 -11.52
N VAL A 132 0.76 5.90 -11.62
CA VAL A 132 1.08 4.60 -12.26
C VAL A 132 1.04 3.48 -11.23
N TYR A 133 -0.15 3.09 -10.83
CA TYR A 133 -0.44 1.98 -9.92
C TYR A 133 -1.79 1.33 -10.24
N ALA A 134 -1.96 0.06 -9.87
CA ALA A 134 -3.20 -0.65 -10.06
C ALA A 134 -3.28 -1.95 -9.23
N PRO A 135 -4.49 -2.51 -8.98
CA PRO A 135 -4.66 -3.71 -8.20
C PRO A 135 -4.33 -4.99 -8.97
N LEU A 136 -3.89 -6.02 -8.25
CA LEU A 136 -3.62 -7.35 -8.76
C LEU A 136 -4.20 -8.39 -7.81
N LEU A 137 -5.00 -9.31 -8.35
CA LEU A 137 -5.65 -10.37 -7.59
C LEU A 137 -5.22 -11.73 -8.11
N ILE A 138 -4.79 -12.60 -7.23
CA ILE A 138 -4.42 -13.97 -7.56
C ILE A 138 -5.31 -14.91 -6.75
N HIS A 139 -6.21 -15.62 -7.44
CA HIS A 139 -7.05 -16.62 -6.81
C HIS A 139 -6.26 -17.87 -6.48
N PRO A 140 -6.43 -18.44 -5.28
CA PRO A 140 -5.82 -19.72 -4.94
C PRO A 140 -6.43 -20.83 -5.82
N ARG A 141 -5.61 -21.74 -6.32
CA ARG A 141 -6.05 -22.85 -7.19
C ARG A 141 -7.09 -23.75 -6.52
N GLY A 142 -7.02 -23.92 -5.22
CA GLY A 142 -7.98 -24.67 -4.42
C GLY A 142 -9.27 -23.91 -4.08
N GLY A 143 -9.36 -22.67 -4.49
CA GLY A 143 -10.40 -21.71 -4.09
C GLY A 143 -10.14 -21.11 -2.70
N GLU A 144 -10.80 -20.00 -2.42
CA GLU A 144 -10.65 -19.25 -1.17
C GLU A 144 -10.96 -20.11 0.07
N VAL A 145 -10.13 -19.97 1.13
CA VAL A 145 -10.34 -20.65 2.43
C VAL A 145 -11.66 -20.16 3.06
N VAL A 146 -11.83 -18.86 3.12
CA VAL A 146 -13.07 -18.24 3.61
C VAL A 146 -13.99 -17.95 2.43
N LYS A 147 -15.12 -18.64 2.35
CA LYS A 147 -16.11 -18.45 1.28
C LYS A 147 -16.97 -17.24 1.56
N THR A 148 -17.21 -16.44 0.54
CA THR A 148 -18.06 -15.24 0.57
C THR A 148 -18.97 -15.18 -0.64
N GLU A 149 -20.09 -14.49 -0.53
CA GLU A 149 -21.04 -14.29 -1.62
C GLU A 149 -20.60 -13.14 -2.54
N ARG A 150 -19.85 -12.18 -1.98
CA ARG A 150 -19.32 -11.02 -2.70
C ARG A 150 -17.82 -10.88 -2.41
N ASP A 151 -17.10 -10.38 -3.41
CA ASP A 151 -15.65 -10.17 -3.33
C ASP A 151 -15.29 -8.89 -4.12
N TYR A 152 -14.74 -7.88 -3.43
CA TYR A 152 -14.47 -6.57 -4.00
C TYR A 152 -13.05 -6.12 -3.67
N VAL A 153 -12.39 -5.54 -4.65
CA VAL A 153 -11.12 -4.83 -4.44
C VAL A 153 -11.42 -3.38 -4.04
N VAL A 154 -10.79 -2.95 -2.96
CA VAL A 154 -10.89 -1.60 -2.37
C VAL A 154 -9.49 -1.02 -2.33
N MET A 155 -9.10 -0.34 -3.40
CA MET A 155 -7.78 0.27 -3.52
C MET A 155 -7.84 1.71 -3.04
N LEU A 156 -7.12 2.00 -1.97
CA LEU A 156 -6.91 3.33 -1.44
C LEU A 156 -5.74 3.97 -2.18
N SER A 157 -5.87 5.22 -2.56
CA SER A 157 -4.80 5.96 -3.21
C SER A 157 -4.93 7.46 -2.94
N ASP A 158 -3.83 8.18 -3.14
CA ASP A 158 -3.74 9.62 -2.98
C ASP A 158 -3.22 10.27 -4.27
N LEU A 159 -3.76 11.44 -4.61
CA LEU A 159 -3.25 12.28 -5.69
C LEU A 159 -3.03 13.70 -5.18
N HIS A 160 -1.85 14.24 -5.45
CA HIS A 160 -1.48 15.59 -5.06
C HIS A 160 -1.58 16.56 -6.26
N PRO A 161 -1.96 17.85 -6.06
CA PRO A 161 -1.95 18.85 -7.11
C PRO A 161 -0.59 19.03 -7.79
N GLU A 162 0.50 18.93 -7.04
CA GLU A 162 1.86 18.96 -7.57
C GLU A 162 2.33 17.57 -7.98
N ARG A 163 3.22 17.48 -8.99
CA ARG A 163 3.85 16.23 -9.40
C ARG A 163 4.88 15.77 -8.37
N GLY A 164 5.07 14.46 -8.25
CA GLY A 164 5.91 13.84 -7.25
C GLY A 164 7.37 14.32 -7.26
N GLU A 165 7.94 14.63 -8.43
CA GLU A 165 9.29 15.21 -8.51
C GLU A 165 9.38 16.61 -7.88
N ARG A 166 8.31 17.40 -7.98
CA ARG A 166 8.27 18.71 -7.34
C ARG A 166 8.14 18.55 -5.83
N ILE A 167 7.31 17.61 -5.39
CA ILE A 167 7.17 17.26 -3.98
C ILE A 167 8.53 16.86 -3.40
N LEU A 168 9.22 15.90 -4.03
CA LEU A 168 10.54 15.46 -3.58
C LEU A 168 11.56 16.59 -3.54
N ARG A 169 11.56 17.48 -4.54
CA ARG A 169 12.46 18.63 -4.56
C ARG A 169 12.19 19.59 -3.41
N ASN A 170 10.91 19.86 -3.10
CA ASN A 170 10.54 20.75 -2.00
C ASN A 170 10.94 20.14 -0.64
N LEU A 171 10.68 18.83 -0.42
CA LEU A 171 11.08 18.12 0.78
C LEU A 171 12.60 18.10 0.99
N LYS A 172 13.40 18.02 -0.08
CA LYS A 172 14.87 18.12 0.01
C LYS A 172 15.36 19.49 0.44
N VAL A 173 14.56 20.54 0.22
CA VAL A 173 14.90 21.93 0.64
C VAL A 173 14.39 22.18 2.06
N ASP A 174 13.18 21.77 2.37
CA ASP A 174 12.55 21.88 3.70
C ASP A 174 11.71 20.61 3.97
N PRO A 175 12.15 19.72 4.86
CA PRO A 175 11.38 18.51 5.20
C PRO A 175 9.97 18.80 5.67
N GLY A 176 9.72 19.92 6.31
CA GLY A 176 8.38 20.33 6.76
C GLY A 176 7.63 21.22 5.75
N TYR A 177 8.01 21.25 4.47
CA TYR A 177 7.41 22.13 3.47
C TYR A 177 5.90 21.94 3.33
N TYR A 178 5.43 20.70 3.37
CA TYR A 178 4.01 20.35 3.23
C TYR A 178 3.28 20.17 4.57
N ASN A 179 3.94 20.39 5.71
CA ASN A 179 3.29 20.41 7.01
C ASN A 179 2.59 21.75 7.24
N TYR A 180 1.36 21.88 6.73
CA TYR A 180 0.54 23.09 6.90
C TYR A 180 -0.07 23.23 8.31
N GLY A 181 0.11 22.24 9.16
CA GLY A 181 -0.39 22.23 10.53
C GLY A 181 0.65 22.59 11.59
N LYS A 182 1.83 23.13 11.22
CA LYS A 182 2.88 23.51 12.17
C LYS A 182 2.34 24.40 13.28
N ARG A 183 2.76 24.12 14.52
CA ARG A 183 2.34 24.92 15.68
C ARG A 183 2.79 26.37 15.58
N THR A 184 1.86 27.29 15.75
CA THR A 184 2.07 28.73 15.68
C THR A 184 2.40 29.33 17.07
N VAL A 185 2.66 30.64 17.10
CA VAL A 185 2.81 31.40 18.34
C VAL A 185 1.50 31.43 19.13
N ILE A 186 0.32 31.38 18.44
CA ILE A 186 -0.96 31.33 19.11
C ILE A 186 -1.10 30.03 19.89
N ASP A 187 -0.75 28.90 19.27
CA ASP A 187 -0.78 27.58 19.92
C ASP A 187 0.14 27.54 21.16
N PHE A 188 1.27 28.24 21.14
CA PHE A 188 2.13 28.38 22.31
C PHE A 188 1.42 29.03 23.51
N PHE A 189 0.63 30.09 23.27
CA PHE A 189 -0.12 30.73 24.34
C PHE A 189 -1.27 29.84 24.85
N ASP A 190 -1.87 29.06 24.00
CA ASP A 190 -2.92 28.10 24.40
C ASP A 190 -2.32 26.93 25.19
N ASP A 191 -1.16 26.41 24.77
CA ASP A 191 -0.37 25.44 25.53
C ASP A 191 0.03 26.01 26.91
N ALA A 192 0.52 27.25 26.94
CA ALA A 192 0.90 27.90 28.19
C ALA A 192 -0.26 28.14 29.14
N ARG A 193 -1.48 28.38 28.64
CA ARG A 193 -2.71 28.48 29.47
C ARG A 193 -3.14 27.13 30.01
N ARG A 194 -3.01 26.06 29.20
CA ARG A 194 -3.41 24.70 29.57
C ARG A 194 -2.41 24.05 30.54
N ASP A 195 -1.13 24.09 30.21
CA ASP A 195 -0.06 23.28 30.85
C ASP A 195 0.90 24.13 31.70
N GLY A 196 0.78 25.44 31.65
CA GLY A 196 1.68 26.41 32.28
C GLY A 196 2.86 26.81 31.41
N LEU A 197 3.30 28.08 31.54
CA LEU A 197 4.34 28.70 30.71
C LEU A 197 5.66 27.89 30.68
N GLY A 198 6.08 27.37 31.87
CA GLY A 198 7.33 26.61 31.96
C GLY A 198 7.28 25.26 31.22
N ALA A 199 6.13 24.59 31.21
CA ALA A 199 5.95 23.34 30.49
C ALA A 199 5.91 23.60 28.97
N ALA A 200 5.11 24.56 28.54
CA ALA A 200 5.03 24.94 27.12
C ALA A 200 6.38 25.36 26.53
N LEU A 201 7.19 26.11 27.30
CA LEU A 201 8.53 26.52 26.85
C LEU A 201 9.47 25.33 26.74
N ARG A 202 9.49 24.43 27.71
CA ARG A 202 10.33 23.22 27.68
C ARG A 202 9.96 22.33 26.49
N ASP A 203 8.67 22.12 26.24
CA ASP A 203 8.18 21.33 25.11
C ASP A 203 8.64 21.93 23.78
N ARG A 204 8.47 23.27 23.58
CA ARG A 204 8.91 23.95 22.36
C ARG A 204 10.42 23.89 22.15
N LEU A 205 11.21 23.98 23.22
CA LEU A 205 12.66 23.88 23.14
C LEU A 205 13.07 22.45 22.76
N ALA A 206 12.49 21.42 23.37
CA ALA A 206 12.82 20.04 23.07
C ALA A 206 12.52 19.68 21.61
N TRP A 207 11.35 20.05 21.08
CA TRP A 207 11.02 19.87 19.67
C TRP A 207 11.94 20.67 18.74
N GLY A 208 12.29 21.90 19.14
CA GLY A 208 13.24 22.75 18.40
C GLY A 208 14.65 22.17 18.32
N GLU A 209 15.14 21.55 19.40
CA GLU A 209 16.44 20.86 19.42
C GLU A 209 16.47 19.68 18.44
N MET A 210 15.36 18.94 18.33
CA MET A 210 15.21 17.84 17.37
C MET A 210 14.98 18.33 15.93
N ARG A 211 14.73 19.62 15.73
CA ARG A 211 14.33 20.21 14.43
C ARG A 211 13.08 19.56 13.84
N MET A 212 12.16 19.16 14.69
CA MET A 212 10.89 18.52 14.34
C MET A 212 9.71 19.34 14.85
N ASP A 213 8.54 19.07 14.32
CA ASP A 213 7.27 19.60 14.84
C ASP A 213 6.37 18.41 15.24
N PRO A 214 5.69 18.45 16.38
CA PRO A 214 4.82 17.34 16.82
C PRO A 214 3.60 17.11 15.91
N THR A 215 3.34 17.99 14.98
CA THR A 215 2.27 17.83 13.96
C THR A 215 2.75 17.11 12.71
N ASP A 216 4.04 16.75 12.65
CA ASP A 216 4.67 16.11 11.48
C ASP A 216 4.45 14.59 11.52
N LEU A 217 3.20 14.18 11.26
CA LEU A 217 2.79 12.77 11.20
C LEU A 217 2.87 12.18 9.79
N ALA A 218 2.96 13.04 8.77
CA ALA A 218 3.13 12.68 7.38
C ALA A 218 3.91 13.79 6.67
N ASP A 219 4.93 13.41 5.89
CA ASP A 219 5.82 14.37 5.22
C ASP A 219 5.10 15.27 4.21
N VAL A 220 3.99 14.78 3.66
CA VAL A 220 3.18 15.49 2.66
C VAL A 220 1.72 15.46 3.04
N THR A 221 1.09 16.63 3.05
CA THR A 221 -0.36 16.81 3.21
C THR A 221 -0.93 17.50 1.96
N GLY A 222 -2.26 17.62 1.86
CA GLY A 222 -2.91 18.26 0.71
C GLY A 222 -3.25 17.29 -0.42
N TYR A 223 -3.38 16.02 -0.10
CA TYR A 223 -3.84 14.99 -1.03
C TYR A 223 -5.36 14.99 -1.21
N THR A 224 -5.79 14.64 -2.43
CA THR A 224 -7.13 14.12 -2.69
C THR A 224 -7.08 12.60 -2.49
N TYR A 225 -7.77 12.08 -1.48
CA TYR A 225 -7.82 10.65 -1.16
C TYR A 225 -8.94 9.95 -1.94
N LEU A 226 -8.65 8.78 -2.47
CA LEU A 226 -9.52 8.06 -3.41
C LEU A 226 -9.75 6.61 -2.97
N VAL A 227 -10.94 6.09 -3.29
CA VAL A 227 -11.21 4.64 -3.32
C VAL A 227 -11.50 4.24 -4.76
N ASN A 228 -10.69 3.34 -5.33
CA ASN A 228 -10.81 2.90 -6.72
C ASN A 228 -10.90 4.10 -7.72
N GLY A 229 -10.14 5.16 -7.44
CA GLY A 229 -10.10 6.37 -8.27
C GLY A 229 -11.27 7.34 -8.06
N GLN A 230 -12.16 7.09 -7.10
CA GLN A 230 -13.29 7.95 -6.78
C GLN A 230 -13.05 8.71 -5.46
N ALA A 231 -13.31 10.01 -5.47
CA ALA A 231 -13.24 10.85 -4.28
C ALA A 231 -14.49 10.72 -3.39
N ALA A 232 -14.40 11.17 -2.14
CA ALA A 232 -15.48 11.01 -1.16
C ALA A 232 -16.79 11.71 -1.53
N ASP A 233 -16.76 12.75 -2.36
CA ASP A 233 -17.94 13.46 -2.86
C ASP A 233 -18.68 12.71 -3.99
N ALA A 234 -18.00 11.75 -4.65
CA ALA A 234 -18.56 10.87 -5.66
C ALA A 234 -18.12 9.40 -5.42
N PRO A 235 -18.53 8.79 -4.27
CA PRO A 235 -17.94 7.58 -3.77
C PRO A 235 -18.22 6.34 -4.64
N ALA A 236 -17.27 5.39 -4.63
CA ALA A 236 -17.47 4.07 -5.20
C ALA A 236 -18.54 3.30 -4.40
N TYR A 237 -19.30 2.40 -5.10
CA TYR A 237 -20.35 1.57 -4.49
C TYR A 237 -19.98 0.10 -4.57
N PHE A 238 -20.09 -0.58 -3.43
CA PHE A 238 -20.01 -2.04 -3.30
C PHE A 238 -21.36 -2.58 -2.85
N LEU A 239 -21.92 -3.54 -3.60
CA LEU A 239 -23.29 -3.97 -3.40
C LEU A 239 -23.35 -5.26 -2.59
N PHE A 240 -24.36 -5.38 -1.72
CA PHE A 240 -24.63 -6.59 -0.96
C PHE A 240 -26.14 -6.84 -0.82
N ALA A 241 -26.52 -8.06 -0.48
CA ALA A 241 -27.83 -8.36 0.11
C ALA A 241 -27.65 -8.61 1.62
N LYS A 242 -28.65 -8.24 2.41
CA LYS A 242 -28.66 -8.41 3.87
C LYS A 242 -28.23 -9.81 4.29
N GLY A 243 -27.22 -9.90 5.15
CA GLY A 243 -26.67 -11.14 5.70
C GLY A 243 -25.68 -11.86 4.79
N GLU A 244 -25.40 -11.38 3.57
CA GLU A 244 -24.31 -11.90 2.74
C GLU A 244 -22.96 -11.61 3.41
N LYS A 245 -22.04 -12.55 3.26
CA LYS A 245 -20.63 -12.33 3.57
C LYS A 245 -19.98 -11.60 2.40
N VAL A 246 -19.45 -10.44 2.67
CA VAL A 246 -18.75 -9.61 1.68
C VAL A 246 -17.29 -9.57 2.03
N ARG A 247 -16.43 -10.00 1.11
CA ARG A 247 -14.98 -9.80 1.20
C ARG A 247 -14.64 -8.44 0.60
N LEU A 248 -13.89 -7.66 1.35
CA LEU A 248 -13.27 -6.43 0.89
C LEU A 248 -11.75 -6.63 0.92
N ARG A 249 -11.12 -6.52 -0.25
CA ARG A 249 -9.68 -6.65 -0.44
C ARG A 249 -9.08 -5.26 -0.42
N LEU A 250 -8.65 -4.85 0.76
CA LEU A 250 -8.08 -3.53 1.02
C LEU A 250 -6.64 -3.49 0.52
N ILE A 251 -6.29 -2.47 -0.25
CA ILE A 251 -4.93 -2.22 -0.73
C ILE A 251 -4.61 -0.76 -0.41
N ASN A 252 -3.55 -0.49 0.34
CA ASN A 252 -3.08 0.88 0.56
C ASN A 252 -1.98 1.20 -0.45
N ALA A 253 -2.36 1.77 -1.59
CA ALA A 253 -1.46 2.25 -2.65
C ALA A 253 -1.21 3.76 -2.58
N ASN A 254 -1.41 4.38 -1.41
CA ASN A 254 -0.98 5.75 -1.18
C ASN A 254 0.54 5.85 -1.25
N ALA A 255 1.07 6.93 -1.79
CA ALA A 255 2.51 7.11 -1.87
C ALA A 255 3.13 7.54 -0.53
N MET A 256 2.36 8.24 0.34
CA MET A 256 2.87 8.81 1.59
C MET A 256 1.95 8.58 2.80
N SER A 257 0.70 8.14 2.60
CA SER A 257 -0.31 8.20 3.65
C SER A 257 -0.59 6.83 4.28
N PHE A 258 -0.33 6.70 5.60
CA PHE A 258 -0.94 5.65 6.41
C PHE A 258 -2.43 5.94 6.56
N MET A 259 -3.26 4.90 6.53
CA MET A 259 -4.72 5.03 6.58
C MET A 259 -5.31 4.24 7.74
N ASP A 260 -6.18 4.87 8.52
CA ASP A 260 -7.03 4.19 9.48
C ASP A 260 -8.36 3.83 8.78
N VAL A 261 -8.58 2.54 8.56
CA VAL A 261 -9.73 2.03 7.79
C VAL A 261 -10.77 1.44 8.74
N ARG A 262 -12.02 1.92 8.65
CA ARG A 262 -13.14 1.44 9.46
C ARG A 262 -14.44 1.42 8.68
N ILE A 263 -15.41 0.66 9.17
CA ILE A 263 -16.78 0.64 8.66
C ILE A 263 -17.72 0.87 9.85
N PRO A 264 -18.16 2.11 10.11
CA PRO A 264 -18.99 2.40 11.27
C PRO A 264 -20.22 1.50 11.36
N GLY A 265 -20.39 0.84 12.51
CA GLY A 265 -21.49 -0.09 12.76
C GLY A 265 -21.32 -1.50 12.21
N LEU A 266 -20.15 -1.85 11.62
CA LEU A 266 -19.81 -3.21 11.22
C LEU A 266 -18.44 -3.62 11.79
N LYS A 267 -18.36 -4.85 12.33
CA LYS A 267 -17.08 -5.50 12.61
C LYS A 267 -16.46 -6.01 11.30
N MET A 268 -15.20 -5.75 11.12
CA MET A 268 -14.39 -6.35 10.07
C MET A 268 -13.69 -7.59 10.62
N ILE A 269 -13.75 -8.69 9.90
CA ILE A 269 -13.01 -9.91 10.25
C ILE A 269 -11.82 -10.00 9.30
N VAL A 270 -10.61 -9.73 9.78
CA VAL A 270 -9.39 -9.89 9.00
C VAL A 270 -9.18 -11.37 8.73
N VAL A 271 -9.03 -11.76 7.47
CA VAL A 271 -8.85 -13.15 7.02
C VAL A 271 -7.55 -13.36 6.24
N ALA A 272 -6.96 -12.30 5.71
CA ALA A 272 -5.63 -12.33 5.09
C ALA A 272 -4.91 -10.99 5.29
N ALA A 273 -3.57 -11.02 5.29
CA ALA A 273 -2.69 -9.87 5.33
C ALA A 273 -1.50 -10.12 4.38
N ASP A 274 -1.14 -9.13 3.56
CA ASP A 274 -0.04 -9.18 2.58
C ASP A 274 -0.04 -10.47 1.74
N GLY A 275 -1.23 -10.79 1.21
CA GLY A 275 -1.46 -11.94 0.35
C GLY A 275 -1.46 -13.30 1.07
N SER A 276 -1.34 -13.34 2.40
CA SER A 276 -1.30 -14.58 3.18
C SER A 276 -2.52 -14.72 4.07
N ASP A 277 -3.15 -15.92 4.08
CA ASP A 277 -4.23 -16.22 5.01
C ASP A 277 -3.76 -16.11 6.46
N VAL A 278 -4.59 -15.51 7.32
CA VAL A 278 -4.34 -15.41 8.76
C VAL A 278 -5.48 -16.03 9.56
N GLN A 279 -5.23 -16.27 10.85
CA GLN A 279 -6.31 -16.64 11.77
C GLN A 279 -7.34 -15.51 11.81
N PRO A 280 -8.64 -15.78 11.55
CA PRO A 280 -9.66 -14.75 11.53
C PRO A 280 -9.68 -13.91 12.81
N ALA A 281 -9.52 -12.60 12.69
CA ALA A 281 -9.47 -11.68 13.81
C ALA A 281 -10.50 -10.56 13.64
N PRO A 282 -11.45 -10.40 14.60
CA PRO A 282 -12.41 -9.30 14.56
C PRO A 282 -11.76 -7.99 15.01
N VAL A 283 -11.96 -6.94 14.22
CA VAL A 283 -11.46 -5.60 14.49
C VAL A 283 -12.52 -4.56 14.21
N ASP A 284 -12.40 -3.39 14.83
CA ASP A 284 -13.23 -2.22 14.54
C ASP A 284 -12.57 -1.31 13.51
N GLU A 285 -11.23 -1.25 13.55
CA GLU A 285 -10.41 -0.40 12.69
C GLU A 285 -9.08 -1.09 12.38
N ILE A 286 -8.50 -0.79 11.21
CA ILE A 286 -7.19 -1.28 10.78
C ILE A 286 -6.34 -0.08 10.39
N ARG A 287 -5.18 0.08 11.00
CA ARG A 287 -4.15 0.98 10.49
C ARG A 287 -3.35 0.27 9.43
N MET A 288 -3.41 0.79 8.21
CA MET A 288 -2.70 0.26 7.06
C MET A 288 -1.49 1.12 6.74
N GLY A 289 -0.30 0.51 6.73
CA GLY A 289 0.90 1.10 6.17
C GLY A 289 0.84 1.17 4.64
N ILE A 290 1.75 1.95 4.07
CA ILE A 290 1.90 2.07 2.62
C ILE A 290 2.33 0.72 2.05
N GLY A 291 1.69 0.27 0.98
CA GLY A 291 1.95 -1.02 0.33
C GLY A 291 1.28 -2.23 0.97
N GLU A 292 0.73 -2.11 2.18
CA GLU A 292 0.06 -3.21 2.87
C GLU A 292 -1.27 -3.58 2.22
N THR A 293 -1.62 -4.86 2.32
CA THR A 293 -2.93 -5.36 1.90
C THR A 293 -3.59 -6.17 3.01
N TYR A 294 -4.91 -6.02 3.15
CA TYR A 294 -5.73 -6.82 4.07
C TYR A 294 -6.99 -7.30 3.38
N ASP A 295 -7.32 -8.57 3.53
CA ASP A 295 -8.65 -9.07 3.19
C ASP A 295 -9.50 -9.10 4.46
N VAL A 296 -10.64 -8.41 4.42
CA VAL A 296 -11.60 -8.43 5.51
C VAL A 296 -12.95 -8.99 5.04
N VAL A 297 -13.64 -9.70 5.91
CA VAL A 297 -15.01 -10.15 5.68
C VAL A 297 -15.94 -9.40 6.61
N VAL A 298 -17.00 -8.85 6.03
CA VAL A 298 -18.09 -8.21 6.76
C VAL A 298 -19.42 -8.89 6.46
N VAL A 299 -20.36 -8.84 7.41
CA VAL A 299 -21.71 -9.39 7.26
C VAL A 299 -22.71 -8.31 7.63
N PRO A 300 -23.17 -7.47 6.69
CA PRO A 300 -24.12 -6.43 6.98
C PRO A 300 -25.47 -6.99 7.46
N PRO A 301 -25.88 -6.70 8.72
CA PRO A 301 -27.08 -7.30 9.30
C PRO A 301 -28.38 -6.58 8.91
N GLU A 302 -28.29 -5.43 8.28
CA GLU A 302 -29.41 -4.57 7.95
C GLU A 302 -29.39 -4.17 6.47
N ASP A 303 -30.56 -3.84 5.93
CA ASP A 303 -30.73 -3.37 4.55
C ASP A 303 -30.53 -1.85 4.46
N LYS A 304 -29.35 -1.36 4.92
CA LYS A 304 -28.94 0.03 4.90
C LYS A 304 -27.54 0.20 4.33
N ALA A 305 -27.15 1.42 4.00
CA ALA A 305 -25.80 1.75 3.55
C ALA A 305 -24.85 1.89 4.74
N TYR A 306 -23.58 1.48 4.55
CA TYR A 306 -22.48 1.61 5.47
C TYR A 306 -21.33 2.34 4.76
N ALA A 307 -20.70 3.30 5.41
CA ALA A 307 -19.52 3.96 4.88
C ALA A 307 -18.28 3.09 5.12
N ILE A 308 -17.47 2.88 4.08
CA ILE A 308 -16.09 2.42 4.22
C ILE A 308 -15.25 3.69 4.26
N VAL A 309 -14.67 4.00 5.42
CA VAL A 309 -13.91 5.23 5.65
C VAL A 309 -12.44 4.86 5.80
N ALA A 310 -11.58 5.51 5.05
CA ALA A 310 -10.13 5.44 5.18
C ALA A 310 -9.61 6.85 5.48
N GLU A 311 -9.18 7.08 6.71
CA GLU A 311 -8.76 8.38 7.22
C GLU A 311 -7.24 8.44 7.32
N ALA A 312 -6.62 9.48 6.77
CA ALA A 312 -5.17 9.67 6.86
C ALA A 312 -4.72 9.85 8.31
N ILE A 313 -3.56 9.27 8.65
CA ILE A 313 -3.04 9.28 10.03
C ILE A 313 -2.86 10.70 10.59
N ASP A 314 -2.53 11.66 9.74
CA ASP A 314 -2.35 13.07 10.07
C ASP A 314 -3.65 13.87 10.14
N ARG A 315 -4.79 13.21 9.81
CA ARG A 315 -6.14 13.80 9.80
C ARG A 315 -6.29 14.95 8.78
N SER A 316 -5.47 14.97 7.74
CA SER A 316 -5.57 15.97 6.66
C SER A 316 -6.72 15.70 5.71
N GLY A 317 -7.24 14.46 5.68
CA GLY A 317 -8.37 14.07 4.85
C GLY A 317 -8.71 12.59 4.95
N HIS A 318 -9.68 12.17 4.14
CA HIS A 318 -10.13 10.78 4.09
C HIS A 318 -10.62 10.40 2.68
N ALA A 319 -10.53 9.11 2.37
CA ALA A 319 -11.25 8.47 1.28
C ALA A 319 -12.52 7.82 1.82
N MET A 320 -13.56 7.71 1.00
CA MET A 320 -14.81 7.05 1.36
C MET A 320 -15.38 6.26 0.19
N ALA A 321 -15.91 5.07 0.50
CA ALA A 321 -16.78 4.31 -0.39
C ALA A 321 -18.05 3.90 0.34
N VAL A 322 -19.05 3.42 -0.39
CA VAL A 322 -20.34 3.02 0.16
C VAL A 322 -20.60 1.54 -0.09
N LEU A 323 -20.75 0.79 1.00
CA LEU A 323 -21.24 -0.58 0.99
C LEU A 323 -22.75 -0.55 1.19
N ALA A 324 -23.55 -0.92 0.18
CA ALA A 324 -25.00 -0.70 0.19
C ALA A 324 -25.79 -1.79 -0.54
N PRO A 325 -27.08 -1.98 -0.20
CA PRO A 325 -27.97 -2.87 -0.94
C PRO A 325 -28.20 -2.44 -2.41
N ARG A 326 -28.09 -1.15 -2.68
CA ARG A 326 -28.21 -0.54 -4.02
C ARG A 326 -27.40 0.73 -4.14
N ALA A 327 -26.93 1.04 -5.35
CA ALA A 327 -26.21 2.28 -5.62
C ALA A 327 -27.09 3.53 -5.36
N GLY A 328 -26.45 4.66 -5.07
CA GLY A 328 -27.10 5.94 -4.80
C GLY A 328 -27.61 6.11 -3.36
N MET A 329 -27.43 5.14 -2.48
CA MET A 329 -27.70 5.31 -1.05
C MET A 329 -26.58 6.11 -0.40
N SER A 330 -26.92 7.02 0.52
CA SER A 330 -25.94 7.72 1.36
C SER A 330 -25.59 6.87 2.59
N ALA A 331 -24.33 6.93 3.01
CA ALA A 331 -23.85 6.34 4.25
C ALA A 331 -23.24 7.43 5.14
N ASP A 332 -23.44 7.28 6.44
CA ASP A 332 -22.85 8.17 7.44
C ASP A 332 -21.40 7.68 7.72
N PRO A 333 -20.37 8.52 7.52
CA PRO A 333 -18.99 8.17 7.82
C PRO A 333 -18.70 8.09 9.34
N GLY A 334 -19.63 8.51 10.18
CA GLY A 334 -19.41 8.67 11.63
C GLY A 334 -18.48 9.83 11.94
N ASP A 335 -18.09 9.93 13.22
CA ASP A 335 -17.16 10.95 13.67
C ASP A 335 -15.75 10.67 13.13
N MET A 336 -15.07 11.69 12.63
CA MET A 336 -13.66 11.64 12.28
C MET A 336 -12.81 11.71 13.56
N HIS A 337 -11.63 11.09 13.53
CA HIS A 337 -10.72 11.14 14.65
C HIS A 337 -10.17 12.55 14.87
N GLU A 338 -9.92 12.88 16.12
CA GLU A 338 -9.22 14.10 16.46
C GLU A 338 -7.77 14.05 15.97
N ARG A 339 -7.26 15.21 15.56
CA ARG A 339 -5.87 15.33 15.12
C ARG A 339 -4.94 15.08 16.32
N THR A 340 -4.14 14.03 16.23
CA THR A 340 -3.12 13.71 17.23
C THR A 340 -1.86 14.54 16.98
N GLN A 341 -1.17 14.92 18.04
CA GLN A 341 0.19 15.42 17.97
C GLN A 341 1.13 14.36 18.53
N LEU A 342 2.32 14.25 17.96
CA LEU A 342 3.38 13.46 18.55
C LEU A 342 3.75 14.02 19.94
N THR A 343 4.08 13.13 20.84
CA THR A 343 4.59 13.48 22.16
C THR A 343 6.07 13.08 22.27
N MET A 344 6.76 13.60 23.26
CA MET A 344 8.14 13.18 23.54
C MET A 344 8.24 11.68 23.86
N ALA A 345 7.16 11.05 24.34
CA ALA A 345 7.09 9.61 24.58
C ALA A 345 7.08 8.80 23.25
N ASP A 346 6.47 9.32 22.19
CA ASP A 346 6.43 8.68 20.89
C ASP A 346 7.82 8.67 20.21
N MET A 347 8.70 9.58 20.60
CA MET A 347 10.07 9.66 20.11
C MET A 347 11.01 8.61 20.74
N GLY A 348 10.49 7.74 21.60
CA GLY A 348 11.21 6.61 22.20
C GLY A 348 12.34 7.03 23.15
N ALA A 349 13.39 6.20 23.26
CA ALA A 349 14.49 6.38 24.18
C ALA A 349 15.35 7.64 23.97
N MET A 350 15.03 8.49 23.00
CA MET A 350 15.70 9.78 22.83
C MET A 350 15.33 10.79 23.92
N ALA A 351 14.15 10.64 24.52
CA ALA A 351 13.69 11.52 25.61
C ALA A 351 14.32 11.22 26.99
N GLY A 352 15.09 10.14 27.13
CA GLY A 352 15.68 9.69 28.39
C GLY A 352 17.20 9.58 28.43
N ARG A 353 17.89 10.00 27.40
CA ARG A 353 19.37 10.09 27.47
C ARG A 353 19.77 11.48 27.96
N ASP A 354 19.79 11.58 29.28
CA ASP A 354 20.65 12.57 29.92
C ASP A 354 22.09 12.31 29.46
N HIS A 355 22.71 13.23 28.70
CA HIS A 355 24.08 13.11 28.17
C HIS A 355 25.13 13.14 29.27
N GLY A 356 24.76 12.90 30.54
CA GLY A 356 25.58 13.02 31.73
C GLY A 356 26.39 11.78 32.13
N ASP A 357 26.04 10.56 31.69
CA ASP A 357 26.69 9.35 32.19
C ASP A 357 27.00 8.34 31.07
N MET A 358 27.81 8.72 30.10
CA MET A 358 28.64 7.75 29.40
C MET A 358 29.98 7.66 30.15
N ASP A 359 30.02 6.78 31.14
CA ASP A 359 31.26 6.33 31.73
C ASP A 359 32.07 5.59 30.66
N HIS A 360 33.17 6.20 30.22
CA HIS A 360 34.10 5.64 29.25
C HIS A 360 34.95 4.50 29.84
N GLY A 361 34.51 3.89 30.96
CA GLY A 361 35.30 2.92 31.77
C GLY A 361 35.30 1.49 31.27
N ASP A 362 34.33 1.01 30.47
CA ASP A 362 34.15 -0.43 30.22
C ASP A 362 34.48 -0.92 28.79
N MET A 363 35.32 -0.20 28.03
CA MET A 363 35.81 -0.72 26.73
C MET A 363 37.25 -1.25 26.77
N ALA A 364 37.79 -1.51 27.94
CA ALA A 364 39.17 -2.05 28.13
C ALA A 364 39.17 -3.57 28.37
N GLY A 365 38.25 -4.32 27.80
CA GLY A 365 38.13 -5.78 28.04
C GLY A 365 37.72 -6.64 26.84
N MET A 366 37.76 -6.15 25.62
CA MET A 366 37.59 -7.03 24.44
C MET A 366 38.97 -7.41 23.91
N ASP A 367 39.38 -8.60 24.27
CA ASP A 367 40.57 -9.28 23.77
C ASP A 367 40.42 -9.54 22.26
N HIS A 368 41.27 -8.88 21.46
CA HIS A 368 41.43 -9.10 20.02
C HIS A 368 42.35 -10.29 19.74
N GLY A 369 42.10 -11.41 20.40
CA GLY A 369 42.79 -12.67 20.17
C GLY A 369 42.37 -13.34 18.88
N GLY A 370 43.21 -13.29 17.84
CA GLY A 370 43.30 -14.33 16.81
C GLY A 370 42.45 -14.20 15.56
N MET A 371 42.74 -13.27 14.66
CA MET A 371 42.60 -13.54 13.24
C MET A 371 43.96 -13.48 12.56
N ASP A 372 44.42 -14.65 12.21
CA ASP A 372 45.68 -14.94 11.49
C ASP A 372 45.54 -14.38 10.06
N HIS A 373 46.38 -13.38 9.72
CA HIS A 373 46.53 -12.85 8.37
C HIS A 373 47.57 -13.69 7.61
N GLY A 374 47.21 -14.95 7.30
CA GLY A 374 47.97 -15.82 6.43
C GLY A 374 47.58 -15.65 4.95
N ASP A 375 48.53 -15.13 4.18
CA ASP A 375 48.69 -15.32 2.72
C ASP A 375 47.55 -15.05 1.74
N MET A 376 47.47 -13.82 1.26
CA MET A 376 46.98 -13.53 -0.10
C MET A 376 47.97 -12.66 -0.86
N ALA A 377 49.18 -13.14 -1.08
CA ALA A 377 50.11 -12.63 -2.09
C ALA A 377 50.17 -13.64 -3.22
N GLY A 378 49.46 -13.38 -4.34
CA GLY A 378 49.59 -14.21 -5.54
C GLY A 378 48.32 -14.33 -6.37
N MET A 379 47.75 -13.23 -6.88
CA MET A 379 46.93 -13.29 -8.10
C MET A 379 47.41 -12.26 -9.10
N ASP A 380 48.02 -12.82 -10.14
CA ASP A 380 48.62 -12.16 -11.27
C ASP A 380 47.53 -11.50 -12.16
N HIS A 381 47.60 -10.18 -12.36
CA HIS A 381 46.72 -9.41 -13.26
C HIS A 381 47.23 -9.46 -14.68
N ALA A 382 47.23 -10.64 -15.31
CA ALA A 382 47.54 -10.74 -16.74
C ALA A 382 46.81 -11.90 -17.39
N ALA A 383 45.49 -11.73 -17.70
CA ALA A 383 44.79 -12.45 -18.77
C ALA A 383 43.30 -12.09 -18.79
N MET A 384 42.93 -10.97 -19.39
CA MET A 384 41.66 -10.78 -20.10
C MET A 384 41.79 -9.59 -21.05
N GLY A 385 42.41 -9.89 -22.18
CA GLY A 385 42.37 -9.10 -23.40
C GLY A 385 42.20 -10.05 -24.54
N GLN A 386 40.95 -10.25 -24.96
CA GLN A 386 40.49 -10.38 -26.35
C GLN A 386 38.96 -10.49 -26.31
#